data_1a73341a2f04c827de94aba86f16034e
#
_entry.id   1a73341a2f04c827de94aba86f16034e
#
_cell.length_a   1.000
_cell.length_b   1.000
_cell.length_c   1.000
_cell.angle_alpha   90.00
_cell.angle_beta   90.00
_cell.angle_gamma   90.00
#
_symmetry.space_group_name_H-M   'P 1'
#
loop_
_entity.id
_entity.type
_entity.pdbx_description
1 polymer ?
#
loop_
_entity_poly.entity_id
_entity_poly.type
_entity_poly.pdbx_seq_one_letter_code
_entity_poly.pdbx_strand_id
1 'polypeptide(L)'
;MIEDQIAKYEEKIQKEVAKARKRFGDSFDEEKYMETSERVKEAMAKRDALHQRYTEAMQGPDLEALKQIILDEEIVDPISGTKNWTDVRQFNLMFSTEMGASADASMKVYLRPETAQGIFVNYLNVQKTGRMKIPFGIAQIGKAFRNEIVARQFIFRMREFEQMEMQFFVK
;
A
#
# COMPACT_ATOMS: atom_id res chain seq x y z
N MET A 1 0.10 1.67 -10.26
CA MET A 1 -0.44 1.49 -11.63
C MET A 1 -1.83 2.12 -11.79
N ILE A 2 -2.89 1.68 -11.09
CA ILE A 2 -4.19 2.38 -11.13
C ILE A 2 -4.04 3.78 -10.53
N GLU A 3 -3.37 3.92 -9.40
CA GLU A 3 -3.02 5.21 -8.79
C GLU A 3 -2.20 6.10 -9.73
N ASP A 4 -1.27 5.54 -10.48
CA ASP A 4 -0.51 6.29 -11.49
C ASP A 4 -1.40 6.78 -12.64
N GLN A 5 -2.46 6.02 -12.97
CA GLN A 5 -3.44 6.45 -13.97
C GLN A 5 -4.31 7.60 -13.44
N ILE A 6 -4.74 7.53 -12.18
CA ILE A 6 -5.42 8.63 -11.48
C ILE A 6 -4.54 9.88 -11.48
N ALA A 7 -3.25 9.75 -11.13
CA ALA A 7 -2.27 10.84 -11.14
C ALA A 7 -2.09 11.45 -12.54
N LYS A 8 -2.15 10.65 -13.61
CA LYS A 8 -2.11 11.17 -14.98
C LYS A 8 -3.32 12.05 -15.34
N TYR A 9 -4.53 11.68 -14.86
CA TYR A 9 -5.68 12.55 -15.02
C TYR A 9 -5.51 13.86 -14.26
N GLU A 10 -4.98 13.80 -13.06
CA GLU A 10 -4.68 14.98 -12.25
C GLU A 10 -3.64 15.89 -12.91
N GLU A 11 -2.57 15.31 -13.46
CA GLU A 11 -1.57 16.04 -14.22
C GLU A 11 -2.15 16.71 -15.48
N LYS A 12 -3.11 16.06 -16.17
CA LYS A 12 -3.83 16.68 -17.30
C LYS A 12 -4.63 17.90 -16.86
N ILE A 13 -5.33 17.81 -15.74
CA ILE A 13 -6.09 18.93 -15.16
C ILE A 13 -5.14 20.09 -14.86
N GLN A 14 -4.05 19.83 -14.16
CA GLN A 14 -3.06 20.83 -13.81
C GLN A 14 -2.43 21.50 -15.06
N LYS A 15 -2.14 20.73 -16.11
CA LYS A 15 -1.61 21.25 -17.37
C LYS A 15 -2.59 22.18 -18.08
N GLU A 16 -3.88 21.84 -18.09
CA GLU A 16 -4.91 22.68 -18.71
C GLU A 16 -5.13 23.97 -17.90
N VAL A 17 -5.18 23.89 -16.58
CA VAL A 17 -5.24 25.07 -15.70
C VAL A 17 -4.01 25.97 -15.87
N ALA A 18 -2.80 25.40 -15.93
CA ALA A 18 -1.58 26.17 -16.15
C ALA A 18 -1.54 26.87 -17.52
N LYS A 19 -2.04 26.22 -18.57
CA LYS A 19 -2.19 26.85 -19.91
C LYS A 19 -3.18 28.01 -19.87
N ALA A 20 -4.32 27.84 -19.19
CA ALA A 20 -5.32 28.87 -19.03
C ALA A 20 -4.78 30.07 -18.24
N ARG A 21 -4.07 29.83 -17.15
CA ARG A 21 -3.41 30.86 -16.34
C ARG A 21 -2.44 31.70 -17.20
N LYS A 22 -1.62 31.03 -18.04
CA LYS A 22 -0.72 31.76 -18.97
C LYS A 22 -1.47 32.59 -20.02
N ARG A 23 -2.67 32.13 -20.45
CA ARG A 23 -3.46 32.81 -21.47
C ARG A 23 -4.24 34.02 -20.95
N PHE A 24 -4.77 33.92 -19.73
CA PHE A 24 -5.66 34.93 -19.15
C PHE A 24 -4.94 35.89 -18.18
N GLY A 25 -3.71 35.57 -17.76
CA GLY A 25 -2.88 36.44 -16.91
C GLY A 25 -3.55 36.74 -15.58
N ASP A 26 -3.46 38.01 -15.14
CA ASP A 26 -3.94 38.45 -13.82
C ASP A 26 -5.46 38.38 -13.63
N SER A 27 -6.23 38.23 -14.73
CA SER A 27 -7.69 38.09 -14.67
C SER A 27 -8.15 36.61 -14.62
N PHE A 28 -7.23 35.66 -14.42
CA PHE A 28 -7.54 34.24 -14.36
C PHE A 28 -8.18 33.85 -13.03
N ASP A 29 -9.41 33.35 -13.10
CA ASP A 29 -10.14 32.75 -11.99
C ASP A 29 -10.13 31.23 -12.17
N GLU A 30 -9.38 30.54 -11.32
CA GLU A 30 -9.15 29.09 -11.39
C GLU A 30 -10.43 28.30 -11.10
N GLU A 31 -11.19 28.70 -10.07
CA GLU A 31 -12.44 28.02 -9.69
C GLU A 31 -13.45 28.10 -10.83
N LYS A 32 -13.66 29.30 -11.34
CA LYS A 32 -14.56 29.53 -12.47
C LYS A 32 -14.11 28.78 -13.73
N TYR A 33 -12.81 28.70 -13.99
CA TYR A 33 -12.26 27.96 -15.11
C TYR A 33 -12.48 26.45 -14.95
N MET A 34 -12.27 25.89 -13.78
CA MET A 34 -12.55 24.48 -13.50
C MET A 34 -14.03 24.14 -13.68
N GLU A 35 -14.91 25.06 -13.31
CA GLU A 35 -16.37 24.89 -13.48
C GLU A 35 -16.87 25.09 -14.92
N THR A 36 -16.15 25.78 -15.78
CA THR A 36 -16.63 26.14 -17.12
C THR A 36 -15.92 25.38 -18.24
N SER A 37 -14.73 24.88 -18.02
CA SER A 37 -13.94 24.18 -19.03
C SER A 37 -14.37 22.73 -19.20
N GLU A 38 -14.98 22.40 -20.34
CA GLU A 38 -15.41 21.03 -20.66
C GLU A 38 -14.26 20.00 -20.56
N ARG A 39 -13.04 20.38 -20.99
CA ARG A 39 -11.88 19.49 -20.93
C ARG A 39 -11.46 19.18 -19.50
N VAL A 40 -11.51 20.16 -18.61
CA VAL A 40 -11.20 20.00 -17.19
C VAL A 40 -12.28 19.15 -16.53
N LYS A 41 -13.55 19.45 -16.77
CA LYS A 41 -14.69 18.66 -16.27
C LYS A 41 -14.62 17.20 -16.68
N GLU A 42 -14.34 16.93 -17.96
CA GLU A 42 -14.20 15.56 -18.45
C GLU A 42 -13.05 14.81 -17.76
N ALA A 43 -11.91 15.47 -17.58
CA ALA A 43 -10.77 14.88 -16.91
C ALA A 43 -11.05 14.65 -15.40
N MET A 44 -11.73 15.58 -14.73
CA MET A 44 -12.16 15.41 -13.34
C MET A 44 -13.16 14.27 -13.19
N ALA A 45 -14.16 14.20 -14.06
CA ALA A 45 -15.16 13.13 -14.02
C ALA A 45 -14.51 11.75 -14.23
N LYS A 46 -13.56 11.62 -15.15
CA LYS A 46 -12.81 10.37 -15.35
C LYS A 46 -11.95 10.00 -14.14
N ARG A 47 -11.25 10.98 -13.56
CA ARG A 47 -10.46 10.78 -12.33
C ARG A 47 -11.33 10.29 -11.19
N ASP A 48 -12.44 10.98 -10.94
CA ASP A 48 -13.33 10.71 -9.81
C ASP A 48 -14.04 9.36 -9.96
N ALA A 49 -14.51 9.05 -11.17
CA ALA A 49 -15.11 7.75 -11.48
C ALA A 49 -14.09 6.60 -11.29
N LEU A 50 -12.85 6.78 -11.77
CA LEU A 50 -11.81 5.78 -11.60
C LEU A 50 -11.43 5.62 -10.12
N HIS A 51 -11.29 6.71 -9.38
CA HIS A 51 -10.99 6.70 -7.97
C HIS A 51 -12.08 6.01 -7.15
N GLN A 52 -13.35 6.28 -7.46
CA GLN A 52 -14.47 5.62 -6.80
C GLN A 52 -14.47 4.11 -7.08
N ARG A 53 -14.38 3.69 -8.35
CA ARG A 53 -14.30 2.27 -8.73
C ARG A 53 -13.12 1.56 -8.06
N TYR A 54 -11.97 2.20 -7.99
CA TYR A 54 -10.79 1.65 -7.32
C TYR A 54 -11.02 1.48 -5.82
N THR A 55 -11.60 2.48 -5.16
CA THR A 55 -11.91 2.42 -3.73
C THR A 55 -12.90 1.31 -3.40
N GLU A 56 -13.96 1.18 -4.21
CA GLU A 56 -14.96 0.11 -4.07
C GLU A 56 -14.33 -1.28 -4.28
N ALA A 57 -13.50 -1.43 -5.31
CA ALA A 57 -12.81 -2.69 -5.60
C ALA A 57 -11.80 -3.08 -4.50
N MET A 58 -11.15 -2.11 -3.85
CA MET A 58 -10.23 -2.36 -2.74
C MET A 58 -10.93 -2.75 -1.44
N GLN A 59 -12.16 -2.30 -1.23
CA GLN A 59 -12.97 -2.66 -0.05
C GLN A 59 -13.72 -3.99 -0.24
N GLY A 60 -13.90 -4.41 -1.47
CA GLY A 60 -14.58 -5.66 -1.80
C GLY A 60 -13.67 -6.89 -1.70
N PRO A 61 -14.24 -8.09 -1.56
CA PRO A 61 -13.48 -9.34 -1.60
C PRO A 61 -13.10 -9.75 -3.03
N ASP A 62 -13.64 -9.08 -4.04
CA ASP A 62 -13.53 -9.46 -5.45
C ASP A 62 -12.33 -8.77 -6.11
N LEU A 63 -11.27 -9.55 -6.31
CA LEU A 63 -10.07 -9.09 -7.01
C LEU A 63 -10.26 -8.96 -8.53
N GLU A 64 -11.30 -9.57 -9.10
CA GLU A 64 -11.61 -9.47 -10.54
C GLU A 64 -12.00 -8.04 -10.92
N ALA A 65 -12.66 -7.31 -10.01
CA ALA A 65 -12.98 -5.89 -10.21
C ALA A 65 -11.71 -5.04 -10.44
N LEU A 66 -10.62 -5.33 -9.74
CA LEU A 66 -9.34 -4.64 -9.96
C LEU A 66 -8.74 -4.94 -11.34
N LYS A 67 -8.83 -6.19 -11.78
CA LYS A 67 -8.38 -6.59 -13.13
C LYS A 67 -9.19 -5.88 -14.21
N GLN A 68 -10.51 -5.83 -14.02
CA GLN A 68 -11.40 -5.16 -14.97
C GLN A 68 -11.07 -3.66 -15.10
N ILE A 69 -10.75 -2.97 -14.00
CA ILE A 69 -10.29 -1.58 -14.05
C ILE A 69 -9.01 -1.44 -14.89
N ILE A 70 -8.03 -2.36 -14.71
CA ILE A 70 -6.77 -2.33 -15.46
C ILE A 70 -7.03 -2.50 -16.96
N LEU A 71 -7.97 -3.37 -17.33
CA LEU A 71 -8.34 -3.62 -18.74
C LEU A 71 -9.12 -2.44 -19.35
N ASP A 72 -10.10 -1.90 -18.62
CA ASP A 72 -10.95 -0.78 -19.08
C ASP A 72 -10.13 0.50 -19.30
N GLU A 73 -9.18 0.78 -18.41
CA GLU A 73 -8.27 1.93 -18.50
C GLU A 73 -7.08 1.68 -19.45
N GLU A 74 -7.06 0.50 -20.11
CA GLU A 74 -5.99 0.11 -21.03
C GLU A 74 -4.58 0.28 -20.46
N ILE A 75 -4.42 0.02 -19.17
CA ILE A 75 -3.14 0.17 -18.47
C ILE A 75 -2.14 -0.83 -19.04
N VAL A 76 -0.96 -0.34 -19.39
CA VAL A 76 0.15 -1.15 -19.90
C VAL A 76 1.19 -1.38 -18.81
N ASP A 77 1.84 -2.54 -18.86
CA ASP A 77 2.99 -2.82 -18.00
C ASP A 77 4.15 -1.84 -18.35
N PRO A 78 4.66 -1.08 -17.39
CA PRO A 78 5.70 -0.08 -17.61
C PRO A 78 7.04 -0.67 -18.07
N ILE A 79 7.25 -1.98 -17.90
CA ILE A 79 8.50 -2.67 -18.27
C ILE A 79 8.39 -3.28 -19.66
N SER A 80 7.33 -4.07 -19.90
CA SER A 80 7.15 -4.79 -21.15
C SER A 80 6.34 -4.01 -22.21
N GLY A 81 5.59 -2.99 -21.80
CA GLY A 81 4.70 -2.22 -22.68
C GLY A 81 3.46 -3.02 -23.15
N THR A 82 3.22 -4.20 -22.61
CA THR A 82 2.10 -5.07 -22.99
C THR A 82 0.88 -4.87 -22.09
N LYS A 83 -0.30 -5.27 -22.58
CA LYS A 83 -1.54 -5.32 -21.82
C LYS A 83 -1.89 -6.74 -21.34
N ASN A 84 -0.94 -7.66 -21.37
CA ASN A 84 -1.14 -9.06 -20.98
C ASN A 84 -1.11 -9.20 -19.46
N TRP A 85 -2.23 -8.95 -18.82
CA TRP A 85 -2.39 -9.06 -17.37
C TRP A 85 -2.87 -10.45 -16.98
N THR A 86 -2.21 -11.03 -15.99
CA THR A 86 -2.70 -12.22 -15.29
C THR A 86 -3.76 -11.81 -14.28
N ASP A 87 -4.47 -12.79 -13.72
CA ASP A 87 -5.43 -12.53 -12.65
C ASP A 87 -4.76 -11.85 -11.46
N VAL A 88 -5.49 -10.93 -10.85
CA VAL A 88 -5.06 -10.28 -9.61
C VAL A 88 -5.10 -11.31 -8.50
N ARG A 89 -4.01 -11.45 -7.76
CA ARG A 89 -3.89 -12.38 -6.64
C ARG A 89 -3.48 -11.65 -5.38
N GLN A 90 -4.11 -12.01 -4.28
CA GLN A 90 -3.69 -11.53 -2.98
C GLN A 90 -2.33 -12.13 -2.62
N PHE A 91 -1.38 -11.26 -2.34
CA PHE A 91 -0.05 -11.69 -1.94
C PHE A 91 0.04 -11.78 -0.42
N ASN A 92 0.45 -12.94 0.09
CA ASN A 92 0.66 -13.13 1.51
C ASN A 92 2.08 -12.68 1.90
N LEU A 93 2.18 -11.56 2.59
CA LEU A 93 3.44 -10.99 3.07
C LEU A 93 4.07 -11.80 4.22
N MET A 94 3.28 -12.63 4.91
CA MET A 94 3.74 -13.45 6.01
C MET A 94 4.02 -14.86 5.54
N PHE A 95 5.17 -15.40 5.93
CA PHE A 95 5.41 -16.84 5.81
C PHE A 95 4.48 -17.59 6.74
N SER A 96 3.90 -18.65 6.23
CA SER A 96 3.08 -19.56 7.03
C SER A 96 3.52 -20.99 6.84
N THR A 97 3.33 -21.80 7.88
CA THR A 97 3.47 -23.24 7.85
C THR A 97 2.27 -23.86 8.52
N GLU A 98 2.08 -25.14 8.31
CA GLU A 98 1.01 -25.91 8.92
C GLU A 98 1.59 -26.84 9.98
N MET A 99 0.99 -26.86 11.15
CA MET A 99 1.39 -27.65 12.29
C MET A 99 0.27 -28.61 12.65
N GLY A 100 0.54 -29.91 12.58
CA GLY A 100 -0.43 -30.97 12.86
C GLY A 100 0.01 -32.30 12.28
N ALA A 101 -0.58 -33.38 12.81
CA ALA A 101 -0.27 -34.73 12.36
C ALA A 101 -1.00 -35.13 11.05
N SER A 102 -2.08 -34.43 10.71
CA SER A 102 -2.85 -34.62 9.48
C SER A 102 -3.29 -33.29 8.89
N ALA A 103 -3.54 -33.27 7.57
CA ALA A 103 -3.97 -32.06 6.87
C ALA A 103 -5.31 -31.50 7.41
N ASP A 104 -6.23 -32.37 7.81
CA ASP A 104 -7.56 -32.00 8.29
C ASP A 104 -7.54 -31.37 9.69
N ALA A 105 -6.47 -31.61 10.48
CA ALA A 105 -6.28 -31.07 11.82
C ALA A 105 -5.11 -30.08 11.91
N SER A 106 -4.64 -29.58 10.76
CA SER A 106 -3.51 -28.66 10.71
C SER A 106 -3.90 -27.27 11.21
N MET A 107 -3.05 -26.69 12.05
CA MET A 107 -3.16 -25.31 12.46
C MET A 107 -2.14 -24.47 11.71
N LYS A 108 -2.62 -23.45 10.99
CA LYS A 108 -1.76 -22.52 10.28
C LYS A 108 -1.02 -21.62 11.26
N VAL A 109 0.29 -21.63 11.19
CA VAL A 109 1.20 -20.82 12.03
C VAL A 109 1.98 -19.88 11.14
N TYR A 110 2.24 -18.67 11.63
CA TYR A 110 2.96 -17.65 10.88
C TYR A 110 4.30 -17.32 11.51
N LEU A 111 5.30 -17.07 10.66
CA LEU A 111 6.55 -16.48 11.10
C LEU A 111 6.37 -14.96 11.26
N ARG A 112 6.96 -14.41 12.31
CA ARG A 112 6.81 -12.98 12.62
C ARG A 112 7.46 -12.09 11.54
N PRO A 113 6.77 -11.06 11.02
CA PRO A 113 7.32 -10.12 10.04
C PRO A 113 8.13 -8.98 10.69
N GLU A 114 8.06 -8.85 12.02
CA GLU A 114 8.70 -7.81 12.82
C GLU A 114 8.83 -8.24 14.29
N THR A 115 9.61 -7.50 15.06
CA THR A 115 9.85 -7.78 16.48
C THR A 115 8.95 -6.97 17.42
N ALA A 116 8.32 -5.88 16.95
CA ALA A 116 7.49 -4.97 17.74
C ALA A 116 6.36 -5.67 18.49
N GLN A 117 5.64 -6.57 17.82
CA GLN A 117 4.51 -7.29 18.42
C GLN A 117 4.93 -8.11 19.63
N GLY A 118 6.11 -8.74 19.58
CA GLY A 118 6.67 -9.47 20.72
C GLY A 118 6.95 -8.57 21.92
N ILE A 119 7.37 -7.32 21.70
CA ILE A 119 7.57 -6.31 22.73
C ILE A 119 6.25 -5.97 23.42
N PHE A 120 5.19 -5.67 22.63
CA PHE A 120 3.87 -5.31 23.17
C PHE A 120 3.23 -6.45 23.95
N VAL A 121 3.25 -7.66 23.41
CA VAL A 121 2.70 -8.85 24.09
C VAL A 121 3.40 -9.12 25.42
N ASN A 122 4.71 -8.91 25.49
CA ASN A 122 5.50 -9.15 26.70
C ASN A 122 5.61 -7.93 27.61
N TYR A 123 4.96 -6.81 27.31
CA TYR A 123 5.07 -5.58 28.08
C TYR A 123 4.84 -5.79 29.58
N LEU A 124 3.70 -6.41 29.97
CA LEU A 124 3.36 -6.65 31.35
C LEU A 124 4.32 -7.62 32.04
N ASN A 125 4.82 -8.62 31.35
CA ASN A 125 5.80 -9.57 31.87
C ASN A 125 7.11 -8.86 32.20
N VAL A 126 7.63 -8.04 31.28
CA VAL A 126 8.86 -7.27 31.50
C VAL A 126 8.68 -6.24 32.61
N GLN A 127 7.56 -5.52 32.62
CA GLN A 127 7.25 -4.52 33.64
C GLN A 127 7.25 -5.14 35.04
N LYS A 128 6.54 -6.27 35.21
CA LYS A 128 6.43 -6.95 36.51
C LYS A 128 7.76 -7.57 36.95
N THR A 129 8.43 -8.31 36.06
CA THR A 129 9.70 -8.99 36.38
C THR A 129 10.81 -7.98 36.68
N GLY A 130 10.91 -6.92 35.88
CA GLY A 130 11.89 -5.84 36.07
C GLY A 130 11.47 -4.80 37.13
N ARG A 131 10.27 -4.90 37.70
CA ARG A 131 9.69 -3.89 38.62
C ARG A 131 9.76 -2.49 38.05
N MET A 132 9.53 -2.36 36.72
CA MET A 132 9.69 -1.12 35.99
C MET A 132 8.48 -0.19 36.18
N LYS A 133 8.76 1.11 36.19
CA LYS A 133 7.73 2.17 36.18
C LYS A 133 7.90 2.99 34.91
N ILE A 134 6.79 3.47 34.34
CA ILE A 134 6.82 4.42 33.21
C ILE A 134 7.51 5.72 33.66
N PRO A 135 8.46 6.29 32.90
CA PRO A 135 8.87 5.84 31.56
C PRO A 135 9.91 4.70 31.58
N PHE A 136 9.82 3.74 30.68
CA PHE A 136 10.86 2.74 30.43
C PHE A 136 10.80 2.22 29.00
N GLY A 137 11.90 1.59 28.54
CA GLY A 137 11.99 1.01 27.22
C GLY A 137 12.18 -0.51 27.25
N ILE A 138 11.71 -1.17 26.20
CA ILE A 138 11.97 -2.59 25.94
C ILE A 138 12.66 -2.69 24.60
N ALA A 139 13.84 -3.29 24.57
CA ALA A 139 14.57 -3.58 23.35
C ALA A 139 14.53 -5.08 23.05
N GLN A 140 14.41 -5.43 21.81
CA GLN A 140 14.44 -6.81 21.33
C GLN A 140 15.34 -6.93 20.11
N ILE A 141 16.17 -7.98 20.09
CA ILE A 141 16.95 -8.40 18.92
C ILE A 141 16.44 -9.76 18.51
N GLY A 142 16.22 -9.97 17.23
CA GLY A 142 15.79 -11.27 16.74
C GLY A 142 15.51 -11.29 15.25
N LYS A 143 15.24 -12.47 14.73
CA LYS A 143 14.90 -12.67 13.32
C LYS A 143 13.49 -12.23 13.03
N ALA A 144 13.32 -11.59 11.85
CA ALA A 144 12.06 -11.27 11.23
C ALA A 144 12.02 -11.87 9.82
N PHE A 145 10.81 -12.15 9.32
CA PHE A 145 10.60 -12.87 8.08
C PHE A 145 9.53 -12.16 7.24
N ARG A 146 9.88 -11.80 6.03
CA ARG A 146 8.93 -11.19 5.10
C ARG A 146 8.92 -11.97 3.79
N ASN A 147 7.78 -12.36 3.30
CA ASN A 147 7.65 -13.06 2.03
C ASN A 147 7.71 -12.04 0.88
N GLU A 148 8.90 -11.59 0.53
CA GLU A 148 9.13 -10.65 -0.56
C GLU A 148 8.86 -11.32 -1.90
N ILE A 149 8.07 -10.67 -2.77
CA ILE A 149 7.80 -11.15 -4.14
C ILE A 149 9.11 -11.29 -4.89
N VAL A 150 9.97 -10.28 -4.80
CA VAL A 150 11.29 -10.26 -5.43
C VAL A 150 12.33 -9.88 -4.40
N ALA A 151 13.05 -10.86 -3.89
CA ALA A 151 14.25 -10.64 -3.10
C ALA A 151 15.41 -10.25 -4.03
N ARG A 152 15.69 -8.96 -4.16
CA ARG A 152 16.78 -8.38 -4.97
C ARG A 152 17.59 -7.41 -4.12
N GLN A 153 18.65 -6.84 -4.70
CA GLN A 153 19.51 -5.85 -4.05
C GLN A 153 20.33 -6.43 -2.90
N PHE A 154 20.79 -7.67 -3.06
CA PHE A 154 21.66 -8.34 -2.11
C PHE A 154 21.06 -8.33 -0.68
N ILE A 155 21.73 -7.78 0.32
CA ILE A 155 21.30 -7.77 1.72
C ILE A 155 20.19 -6.74 2.03
N PHE A 156 19.89 -5.82 1.12
CA PHE A 156 18.91 -4.75 1.38
C PHE A 156 17.45 -5.21 1.29
N ARG A 157 17.21 -6.36 0.63
CA ARG A 157 15.87 -6.94 0.53
C ARG A 157 15.94 -8.46 0.63
N MET A 158 15.85 -8.95 1.86
CA MET A 158 15.94 -10.36 2.22
C MET A 158 14.62 -10.87 2.78
N ARG A 159 14.38 -12.17 2.63
CA ARG A 159 13.20 -12.82 3.22
C ARG A 159 13.37 -13.16 4.69
N GLU A 160 14.60 -13.35 5.14
CA GLU A 160 15.00 -13.55 6.54
C GLU A 160 16.09 -12.55 6.90
N PHE A 161 15.92 -11.82 7.97
CA PHE A 161 16.87 -10.81 8.43
C PHE A 161 16.82 -10.66 9.95
N GLU A 162 17.87 -10.12 10.52
CA GLU A 162 17.90 -9.73 11.92
C GLU A 162 17.42 -8.28 12.07
N GLN A 163 16.61 -8.07 13.09
CA GLN A 163 16.09 -6.75 13.44
C GLN A 163 16.39 -6.46 14.91
N MET A 164 16.86 -5.25 15.17
CA MET A 164 16.96 -4.68 16.52
C MET A 164 15.96 -3.54 16.62
N GLU A 165 15.08 -3.60 17.60
CA GLU A 165 14.01 -2.65 17.79
C GLU A 165 13.84 -2.31 19.27
N MET A 166 13.52 -1.05 19.56
CA MET A 166 13.21 -0.58 20.90
C MET A 166 11.91 0.20 20.89
N GLN A 167 11.03 -0.12 21.84
CA GLN A 167 9.82 0.65 22.13
C GLN A 167 9.98 1.34 23.47
N PHE A 168 9.79 2.66 23.49
CA PHE A 168 9.89 3.45 24.70
C PHE A 168 8.50 3.94 25.14
N PHE A 169 8.10 3.54 26.35
CA PHE A 169 6.78 3.80 26.89
C PHE A 169 6.81 5.02 27.81
N VAL A 170 5.96 5.99 27.50
CA VAL A 170 5.79 7.25 28.22
C VAL A 170 4.35 7.41 28.69
N LYS A 171 4.10 8.41 29.58
CA LYS A 171 2.74 8.75 30.00
C LYS A 171 2.00 9.48 28.89
#